data_14f1378cd245c302862cb92a3688fdc4
#
_entry.id   14f1378cd245c302862cb92a3688fdc4
#
_cell.length_a   1.000
_cell.length_b   1.000
_cell.length_c   1.000
_cell.angle_alpha   90.00
_cell.angle_beta   90.00
_cell.angle_gamma   90.00
#
_symmetry.space_group_name_H-M   'P 1'
#
loop_
_entity.id
_entity.type
_entity.pdbx_description
1 polymer ?
#
loop_
_entity_poly.entity_id
_entity_poly.type
_entity_poly.pdbx_seq_one_letter_code
_entity_poly.pdbx_strand_id
1 'polypeptide(L)'
;MAGRKTFKPKRRAALRTALALGTAAAALPMSLATAQRMRVLERAPLAGSADEKRVLAALDDVYRNHRYLSVPEEDGRLLRILTESIGAKHAVEIGTSTGYSGLWILLALMKTGGRLTTFEIDRARQEVARSNYERAGLLGQATLVLGDAHVEITKLKGAIDLVFLDADKEGYPDYLSKLAPLTRPGGLIVAHNMASPPPDPRYIEAVTANPAYDTVFLNMHSAGIGVTLKKR
;
A
#
# COMPACT_ATOMS: atom_id res chain seq x y z
N MET A 1 8.34 -84.98 36.94
CA MET A 1 8.60 -83.73 37.66
C MET A 1 8.42 -82.55 36.67
N ALA A 2 7.30 -81.83 36.78
CA ALA A 2 6.88 -80.83 35.82
C ALA A 2 7.17 -79.44 36.41
N GLY A 3 8.06 -78.68 35.71
CA GLY A 3 8.38 -77.30 36.08
C GLY A 3 7.37 -76.31 35.49
N ARG A 4 6.59 -75.65 36.33
CA ARG A 4 5.68 -74.58 35.95
C ARG A 4 6.45 -73.30 35.61
N LYS A 5 6.37 -72.84 34.35
CA LYS A 5 6.79 -71.49 33.93
C LYS A 5 5.69 -70.51 34.23
N THR A 6 5.94 -69.57 35.10
CA THR A 6 5.05 -68.43 35.40
C THR A 6 5.18 -67.34 34.33
N PHE A 7 4.06 -67.04 33.71
CA PHE A 7 3.91 -66.00 32.71
C PHE A 7 3.69 -64.63 33.40
N LYS A 8 4.62 -63.64 33.22
CA LYS A 8 4.43 -62.25 33.69
C LYS A 8 3.80 -61.44 32.56
N PRO A 9 2.68 -60.75 32.80
CA PRO A 9 2.09 -59.88 31.80
C PRO A 9 2.91 -58.59 31.61
N LYS A 10 3.19 -58.23 30.36
CA LYS A 10 3.80 -56.98 29.95
C LYS A 10 2.84 -55.83 30.20
N ARG A 11 3.28 -54.85 31.00
CA ARG A 11 2.59 -53.57 31.18
C ARG A 11 2.52 -52.82 29.86
N ARG A 12 1.32 -52.56 29.34
CA ARG A 12 1.06 -51.66 28.24
C ARG A 12 1.28 -50.24 28.74
N ALA A 13 2.25 -49.55 28.15
CA ALA A 13 2.44 -48.13 28.32
C ALA A 13 1.26 -47.39 27.62
N ALA A 14 0.48 -46.69 28.42
CA ALA A 14 -0.56 -45.80 27.91
C ALA A 14 0.11 -44.54 27.31
N LEU A 15 0.02 -44.43 26.01
CA LEU A 15 0.41 -43.20 25.29
C LEU A 15 -0.63 -42.11 25.67
N ARG A 16 -0.24 -41.17 26.47
CA ARG A 16 -1.03 -39.95 26.74
C ARG A 16 -0.81 -39.02 25.55
N THR A 17 -1.77 -38.97 24.66
CA THR A 17 -1.85 -37.96 23.60
C THR A 17 -2.18 -36.62 24.28
N ALA A 18 -1.18 -35.75 24.43
CA ALA A 18 -1.39 -34.39 24.83
C ALA A 18 -2.01 -33.63 23.64
N LEU A 19 -3.31 -33.35 23.76
CA LEU A 19 -4.00 -32.46 22.83
C LEU A 19 -3.48 -31.03 23.11
N ALA A 20 -2.58 -30.53 22.27
CA ALA A 20 -2.19 -29.12 22.30
C ALA A 20 -3.40 -28.30 21.81
N LEU A 21 -4.16 -27.75 22.74
CA LEU A 21 -5.11 -26.68 22.46
C LEU A 21 -4.30 -25.45 22.05
N GLY A 22 -4.11 -25.26 20.74
CA GLY A 22 -3.65 -24.01 20.17
C GLY A 22 -4.69 -22.94 20.49
N THR A 23 -4.40 -22.10 21.48
CA THR A 23 -5.14 -20.85 21.68
C THR A 23 -4.84 -19.95 20.51
N ALA A 24 -5.73 -19.95 19.51
CA ALA A 24 -5.79 -18.87 18.53
C ALA A 24 -6.05 -17.59 19.37
N ALA A 25 -5.04 -16.75 19.51
CA ALA A 25 -5.19 -15.42 20.04
C ALA A 25 -6.10 -14.66 19.08
N ALA A 26 -7.40 -14.65 19.36
CA ALA A 26 -8.34 -13.79 18.69
C ALA A 26 -7.85 -12.37 18.94
N ALA A 27 -7.42 -11.68 17.87
CA ALA A 27 -7.11 -10.27 17.95
C ALA A 27 -8.37 -9.56 18.44
N LEU A 28 -8.36 -9.10 19.69
CA LEU A 28 -9.45 -8.34 20.26
C LEU A 28 -9.62 -7.08 19.40
N PRO A 29 -10.84 -6.76 18.96
CA PRO A 29 -11.07 -5.53 18.23
C PRO A 29 -10.60 -4.36 19.09
N MET A 30 -9.79 -3.48 18.49
CA MET A 30 -9.28 -2.29 19.14
C MET A 30 -10.45 -1.52 19.75
N SER A 31 -10.44 -1.23 21.05
CA SER A 31 -11.55 -0.56 21.70
C SER A 31 -11.74 0.83 21.07
N LEU A 32 -13.00 1.29 20.98
CA LEU A 32 -13.33 2.64 20.53
C LEU A 32 -12.49 3.72 21.25
N ALA A 33 -12.19 3.51 22.53
CA ALA A 33 -11.34 4.40 23.32
C ALA A 33 -9.88 4.40 22.84
N THR A 34 -9.35 3.26 22.39
CA THR A 34 -7.97 3.18 21.84
C THR A 34 -7.92 3.83 20.45
N ALA A 35 -8.90 3.59 19.58
CA ALA A 35 -9.02 4.25 18.28
C ALA A 35 -9.20 5.76 18.44
N GLN A 36 -9.96 6.21 19.42
CA GLN A 36 -10.18 7.63 19.71
C GLN A 36 -8.92 8.29 20.31
N ARG A 37 -8.13 7.59 21.11
CA ARG A 37 -6.83 8.07 21.61
C ARG A 37 -5.79 8.19 20.50
N MET A 38 -5.75 7.27 19.54
CA MET A 38 -4.84 7.37 18.38
C MET A 38 -5.18 8.59 17.52
N ARG A 39 -6.46 8.88 17.25
CA ARG A 39 -6.90 10.08 16.52
C ARG A 39 -6.51 11.39 17.20
N VAL A 40 -6.34 11.41 18.54
CA VAL A 40 -5.90 12.61 19.28
C VAL A 40 -4.42 12.90 19.07
N LEU A 41 -3.61 11.90 18.70
CA LEU A 41 -2.18 12.07 18.43
C LEU A 41 -1.93 12.60 17.01
N GLU A 42 -2.81 12.30 16.06
CA GLU A 42 -2.69 12.72 14.68
C GLU A 42 -3.40 14.06 14.47
N ARG A 43 -2.62 15.09 14.21
CA ARG A 43 -3.13 16.41 13.82
C ARG A 43 -3.05 16.54 12.30
N ALA A 44 -3.97 17.33 11.72
CA ALA A 44 -3.89 17.71 10.32
C ALA A 44 -2.52 18.30 9.99
N PRO A 45 -1.97 18.03 8.78
CA PRO A 45 -0.71 18.62 8.35
C PRO A 45 -0.77 20.14 8.37
N LEU A 46 0.29 20.78 8.87
CA LEU A 46 0.42 22.23 8.85
C LEU A 46 1.17 22.66 7.59
N ALA A 47 0.65 23.66 6.89
CA ALA A 47 1.29 24.21 5.71
C ALA A 47 2.53 25.04 6.07
N GLY A 48 3.69 24.71 5.48
CA GLY A 48 4.92 25.50 5.60
C GLY A 48 5.06 26.61 4.53
N SER A 49 4.13 26.65 3.54
CA SER A 49 4.13 27.64 2.47
C SER A 49 2.72 27.89 1.92
N ALA A 50 2.55 28.95 1.11
CA ALA A 50 1.29 29.25 0.43
C ALA A 50 0.89 28.12 -0.54
N ASP A 51 1.86 27.53 -1.24
CA ASP A 51 1.61 26.42 -2.15
C ASP A 51 1.17 25.15 -1.41
N GLU A 52 1.82 24.78 -0.30
CA GLU A 52 1.33 23.71 0.55
C GLU A 52 -0.09 23.95 1.06
N LYS A 53 -0.38 25.19 1.48
CA LYS A 53 -1.73 25.55 1.94
C LYS A 53 -2.78 25.32 0.85
N ARG A 54 -2.46 25.66 -0.40
CA ARG A 54 -3.34 25.42 -1.55
C ARG A 54 -3.57 23.92 -1.79
N VAL A 55 -2.51 23.12 -1.74
CA VAL A 55 -2.62 21.67 -1.92
C VAL A 55 -3.42 21.02 -0.78
N LEU A 56 -3.16 21.39 0.46
CA LEU A 56 -3.90 20.87 1.61
C LEU A 56 -5.39 21.26 1.55
N ALA A 57 -5.71 22.47 1.07
CA ALA A 57 -7.10 22.87 0.84
C ALA A 57 -7.77 22.05 -0.28
N ALA A 58 -7.04 21.72 -1.36
CA ALA A 58 -7.54 20.86 -2.42
C ALA A 58 -7.76 19.41 -1.90
N LEU A 59 -6.87 18.88 -1.07
CA LEU A 59 -7.02 17.59 -0.42
C LEU A 59 -8.27 17.52 0.46
N ASP A 60 -8.51 18.56 1.29
CA ASP A 60 -9.71 18.65 2.13
C ASP A 60 -11.00 18.69 1.28
N ASP A 61 -10.99 19.47 0.19
CA ASP A 61 -12.13 19.53 -0.73
C ASP A 61 -12.40 18.20 -1.43
N VAL A 62 -11.36 17.53 -1.94
CA VAL A 62 -11.52 16.20 -2.56
C VAL A 62 -12.06 15.20 -1.54
N TYR A 63 -11.55 15.22 -0.32
CA TYR A 63 -11.99 14.31 0.74
C TYR A 63 -13.48 14.50 1.07
N ARG A 64 -13.96 15.75 1.11
CA ARG A 64 -15.35 16.07 1.47
C ARG A 64 -16.33 15.94 0.32
N ASN A 65 -15.94 16.34 -0.89
CA ASN A 65 -16.86 16.60 -1.99
C ASN A 65 -16.67 15.68 -3.19
N HIS A 66 -15.48 15.07 -3.35
CA HIS A 66 -15.11 14.29 -4.54
C HIS A 66 -14.52 12.92 -4.21
N ARG A 67 -14.75 12.42 -3.00
CA ARG A 67 -14.21 11.14 -2.57
C ARG A 67 -14.85 9.99 -3.33
N TYR A 68 -14.03 9.19 -4.00
CA TYR A 68 -14.43 7.95 -4.66
C TYR A 68 -13.30 6.94 -4.60
N LEU A 69 -13.52 5.81 -3.91
CA LEU A 69 -12.51 4.75 -3.71
C LEU A 69 -11.13 5.31 -3.27
N SER A 70 -11.15 6.38 -2.49
CA SER A 70 -9.93 7.05 -2.05
C SER A 70 -9.34 6.36 -0.84
N VAL A 71 -8.02 6.33 -0.76
CA VAL A 71 -7.28 5.86 0.42
C VAL A 71 -7.69 6.65 1.68
N PRO A 72 -7.56 6.09 2.89
CA PRO A 72 -7.62 6.85 4.13
C PRO A 72 -6.59 8.00 4.14
N GLU A 73 -6.86 9.04 4.92
CA GLU A 73 -5.94 10.19 5.04
C GLU A 73 -4.56 9.76 5.55
N GLU A 74 -4.53 8.83 6.50
CA GLU A 74 -3.30 8.28 7.09
C GLU A 74 -2.42 7.62 6.03
N ASP A 75 -3.02 6.86 5.11
CA ASP A 75 -2.30 6.20 4.02
C ASP A 75 -1.81 7.22 2.99
N GLY A 76 -2.61 8.25 2.69
CA GLY A 76 -2.19 9.38 1.86
C GLY A 76 -0.99 10.14 2.45
N ARG A 77 -1.02 10.41 3.75
CA ARG A 77 0.10 11.06 4.48
C ARG A 77 1.35 10.18 4.48
N LEU A 78 1.19 8.86 4.61
CA LEU A 78 2.28 7.91 4.50
C LEU A 78 2.91 7.97 3.10
N LEU A 79 2.09 8.00 2.03
CA LEU A 79 2.59 8.16 0.66
C LEU A 79 3.42 9.44 0.50
N ARG A 80 2.96 10.57 1.06
CA ARG A 80 3.74 11.82 1.08
C ARG A 80 5.08 11.62 1.77
N ILE A 81 5.08 11.09 2.99
CA ILE A 81 6.30 10.90 3.79
C ILE A 81 7.30 10.01 3.04
N LEU A 82 6.87 8.87 2.52
CA LEU A 82 7.71 7.94 1.77
C LEU A 82 8.29 8.59 0.50
N THR A 83 7.45 9.27 -0.28
CA THR A 83 7.86 9.94 -1.52
C THR A 83 8.92 11.02 -1.26
N GLU A 84 8.71 11.85 -0.22
CA GLU A 84 9.64 12.93 0.13
C GLU A 84 10.94 12.39 0.74
N SER A 85 10.86 11.39 1.63
CA SER A 85 12.02 10.83 2.33
C SER A 85 13.04 10.15 1.42
N ILE A 86 12.58 9.53 0.32
CA ILE A 86 13.49 8.94 -0.68
C ILE A 86 13.96 9.93 -1.74
N GLY A 87 13.54 11.20 -1.65
CA GLY A 87 13.86 12.25 -2.62
C GLY A 87 13.31 11.94 -4.02
N ALA A 88 12.13 11.33 -4.13
CA ALA A 88 11.59 10.84 -5.39
C ALA A 88 11.53 11.93 -6.46
N LYS A 89 11.97 11.60 -7.67
CA LYS A 89 11.90 12.44 -8.87
C LYS A 89 10.86 11.94 -9.88
N HIS A 90 10.55 10.64 -9.84
CA HIS A 90 9.52 10.05 -10.66
C HIS A 90 8.71 9.04 -9.83
N ALA A 91 7.45 9.38 -9.59
CA ALA A 91 6.46 8.48 -9.02
C ALA A 91 5.51 7.97 -10.12
N VAL A 92 5.10 6.72 -10.00
CA VAL A 92 4.11 6.07 -10.87
C VAL A 92 2.96 5.57 -10.00
N GLU A 93 1.73 5.91 -10.37
CA GLU A 93 0.51 5.50 -9.68
C GLU A 93 -0.40 4.71 -10.61
N ILE A 94 -0.87 3.55 -10.17
CA ILE A 94 -1.85 2.73 -10.88
C ILE A 94 -3.19 2.84 -10.13
N GLY A 95 -4.16 3.50 -10.75
CA GLY A 95 -5.45 3.85 -10.16
C GLY A 95 -5.50 5.31 -9.68
N THR A 96 -5.69 6.25 -10.61
CA THR A 96 -5.80 7.69 -10.31
C THR A 96 -7.07 8.01 -9.51
N SER A 97 -8.20 7.37 -9.87
CA SER A 97 -9.51 7.71 -9.34
C SER A 97 -9.79 9.23 -9.44
N THR A 98 -10.21 9.88 -8.36
CA THR A 98 -10.41 11.34 -8.31
C THR A 98 -9.14 12.12 -7.93
N GLY A 99 -7.98 11.46 -7.86
CA GLY A 99 -6.67 12.08 -7.67
C GLY A 99 -6.27 12.33 -6.21
N TYR A 100 -6.95 11.75 -5.23
CA TYR A 100 -6.66 12.01 -3.82
C TYR A 100 -5.27 11.53 -3.38
N SER A 101 -4.91 10.28 -3.67
CA SER A 101 -3.57 9.72 -3.42
C SER A 101 -2.50 10.45 -4.24
N GLY A 102 -2.80 10.72 -5.51
CA GLY A 102 -1.91 11.50 -6.38
C GLY A 102 -1.60 12.90 -5.84
N LEU A 103 -2.56 13.59 -5.19
CA LEU A 103 -2.31 14.89 -4.53
C LEU A 103 -1.32 14.76 -3.36
N TRP A 104 -1.40 13.70 -2.56
CA TRP A 104 -0.43 13.44 -1.50
C TRP A 104 0.98 13.17 -2.04
N ILE A 105 1.07 12.39 -3.12
CA ILE A 105 2.34 12.14 -3.82
C ILE A 105 2.87 13.43 -4.43
N LEU A 106 2.04 14.22 -5.12
CA LEU A 106 2.41 15.48 -5.75
C LEU A 106 2.87 16.53 -4.73
N LEU A 107 2.26 16.55 -3.53
CA LEU A 107 2.69 17.41 -2.43
C LEU A 107 4.16 17.16 -2.04
N ALA A 108 4.59 15.89 -2.04
CA ALA A 108 6.00 15.53 -1.82
C ALA A 108 6.87 15.88 -3.05
N LEU A 109 6.39 15.56 -4.26
CA LEU A 109 7.11 15.82 -5.50
C LEU A 109 7.33 17.33 -5.75
N MET A 110 6.44 18.17 -5.30
CA MET A 110 6.64 19.62 -5.27
C MET A 110 7.89 20.02 -4.48
N LYS A 111 8.23 19.33 -3.40
CA LYS A 111 9.43 19.57 -2.59
C LYS A 111 10.68 18.98 -3.24
N THR A 112 10.56 17.82 -3.84
CA THR A 112 11.69 17.14 -4.45
C THR A 112 11.97 17.61 -5.88
N GLY A 113 11.06 18.37 -6.51
CA GLY A 113 11.15 18.77 -7.93
C GLY A 113 10.92 17.58 -8.88
N GLY A 114 10.09 16.63 -8.47
CA GLY A 114 9.75 15.44 -9.24
C GLY A 114 8.44 15.57 -10.04
N ARG A 115 8.02 14.45 -10.65
CA ARG A 115 6.78 14.34 -11.42
C ARG A 115 6.04 13.04 -11.08
N LEU A 116 4.72 13.05 -11.27
CA LEU A 116 3.83 11.90 -11.18
C LEU A 116 3.38 11.47 -12.57
N THR A 117 3.44 10.17 -12.86
CA THR A 117 2.69 9.54 -13.96
C THR A 117 1.60 8.67 -13.34
N THR A 118 0.33 8.93 -13.67
CA THR A 118 -0.80 8.23 -13.06
C THR A 118 -1.77 7.71 -14.13
N PHE A 119 -2.32 6.51 -13.90
CA PHE A 119 -3.11 5.76 -14.86
C PHE A 119 -4.53 5.58 -14.38
N GLU A 120 -5.51 5.88 -15.23
CA GLU A 120 -6.94 5.69 -14.98
C GLU A 120 -7.63 5.15 -16.22
N ILE A 121 -8.51 4.18 -16.04
CA ILE A 121 -9.28 3.58 -17.13
C ILE A 121 -10.58 4.36 -17.40
N ASP A 122 -11.11 5.03 -16.39
CA ASP A 122 -12.35 5.79 -16.47
C ASP A 122 -12.08 7.28 -16.77
N ARG A 123 -12.56 7.73 -17.93
CA ARG A 123 -12.39 9.12 -18.38
C ARG A 123 -13.02 10.13 -17.41
N ALA A 124 -14.19 9.84 -16.87
CA ALA A 124 -14.88 10.80 -16.00
C ALA A 124 -14.11 11.00 -14.69
N ARG A 125 -13.59 9.93 -14.11
CA ARG A 125 -12.73 9.99 -12.92
C ARG A 125 -11.43 10.75 -13.21
N GLN A 126 -10.79 10.48 -14.34
CA GLN A 126 -9.57 11.18 -14.73
C GLN A 126 -9.78 12.69 -14.90
N GLU A 127 -10.91 13.12 -15.46
CA GLU A 127 -11.22 14.55 -15.60
C GLU A 127 -11.43 15.22 -14.23
N VAL A 128 -12.05 14.52 -13.27
CA VAL A 128 -12.14 15.00 -11.88
C VAL A 128 -10.75 15.15 -11.28
N ALA A 129 -9.88 14.14 -11.43
CA ALA A 129 -8.50 14.21 -10.94
C ALA A 129 -7.72 15.37 -11.59
N ARG A 130 -7.87 15.58 -12.90
CA ARG A 130 -7.28 16.71 -13.63
C ARG A 130 -7.68 18.04 -13.00
N SER A 131 -8.98 18.25 -12.77
CA SER A 131 -9.49 19.47 -12.15
C SER A 131 -8.95 19.65 -10.72
N ASN A 132 -8.83 18.57 -9.96
CA ASN A 132 -8.28 18.60 -8.61
C ASN A 132 -6.79 18.99 -8.61
N TYR A 133 -5.99 18.45 -9.54
CA TYR A 133 -4.56 18.81 -9.69
C TYR A 133 -4.40 20.26 -10.17
N GLU A 134 -5.29 20.73 -11.05
CA GLU A 134 -5.28 22.13 -11.51
C GLU A 134 -5.57 23.08 -10.34
N ARG A 135 -6.62 22.83 -9.53
CA ARG A 135 -6.95 23.62 -8.34
C ARG A 135 -5.82 23.64 -7.31
N ALA A 136 -5.10 22.52 -7.18
CA ALA A 136 -3.92 22.44 -6.33
C ALA A 136 -2.70 23.17 -6.91
N GLY A 137 -2.72 23.57 -8.19
CA GLY A 137 -1.59 24.15 -8.90
C GLY A 137 -0.49 23.16 -9.27
N LEU A 138 -0.81 21.86 -9.33
CA LEU A 138 0.15 20.76 -9.52
C LEU A 138 -0.04 20.00 -10.84
N LEU A 139 -1.01 20.40 -11.69
CA LEU A 139 -1.27 19.71 -12.96
C LEU A 139 -0.01 19.64 -13.86
N GLY A 140 0.84 20.67 -13.84
CA GLY A 140 2.10 20.69 -14.61
C GLY A 140 3.14 19.65 -14.17
N GLN A 141 2.98 19.06 -12.97
CA GLN A 141 3.83 17.99 -12.45
C GLN A 141 3.20 16.60 -12.61
N ALA A 142 1.98 16.51 -13.15
CA ALA A 142 1.24 15.27 -13.32
C ALA A 142 1.05 14.95 -14.82
N THR A 143 1.35 13.71 -15.19
CA THR A 143 0.99 13.12 -16.47
C THR A 143 -0.14 12.13 -16.23
N LEU A 144 -1.34 12.48 -16.67
CA LEU A 144 -2.52 11.60 -16.56
C LEU A 144 -2.65 10.78 -17.82
N VAL A 145 -2.55 9.47 -17.71
CA VAL A 145 -2.69 8.50 -18.80
C VAL A 145 -4.06 7.84 -18.71
N LEU A 146 -4.89 8.04 -19.74
CA LEU A 146 -6.19 7.37 -19.85
C LEU A 146 -6.00 6.05 -20.59
N GLY A 147 -6.39 4.95 -19.97
CA GLY A 147 -6.35 3.63 -20.59
C GLY A 147 -6.13 2.51 -19.59
N ASP A 148 -6.11 1.30 -20.12
CA ASP A 148 -5.79 0.11 -19.33
C ASP A 148 -4.32 0.14 -18.90
N ALA A 149 -4.10 0.21 -17.58
CA ALA A 149 -2.76 0.28 -17.02
C ALA A 149 -1.92 -0.95 -17.37
N HIS A 150 -2.52 -2.14 -17.53
CA HIS A 150 -1.81 -3.34 -17.99
C HIS A 150 -1.11 -3.15 -19.34
N VAL A 151 -1.68 -2.31 -20.20
CA VAL A 151 -1.12 -2.00 -21.50
C VAL A 151 -0.24 -0.76 -21.45
N GLU A 152 -0.74 0.30 -20.83
CA GLU A 152 -0.11 1.62 -20.90
C GLU A 152 1.23 1.69 -20.16
N ILE A 153 1.40 0.98 -19.03
CA ILE A 153 2.67 0.95 -18.30
C ILE A 153 3.84 0.36 -19.10
N THR A 154 3.57 -0.45 -20.12
CA THR A 154 4.61 -1.02 -20.99
C THR A 154 5.33 0.06 -21.82
N LYS A 155 4.73 1.23 -21.95
CA LYS A 155 5.28 2.38 -22.66
C LYS A 155 6.19 3.24 -21.78
N LEU A 156 6.18 3.02 -20.46
CA LEU A 156 7.04 3.74 -19.52
C LEU A 156 8.51 3.49 -19.78
N LYS A 157 9.28 4.56 -19.62
CA LYS A 157 10.74 4.52 -19.77
C LYS A 157 11.40 5.30 -18.64
N GLY A 158 12.64 4.91 -18.34
CA GLY A 158 13.43 5.57 -17.29
C GLY A 158 13.19 5.00 -15.90
N ALA A 159 14.00 5.46 -14.96
CA ALA A 159 13.94 4.99 -13.59
C ALA A 159 12.72 5.54 -12.85
N ILE A 160 12.14 4.69 -12.02
CA ILE A 160 11.03 5.01 -11.12
C ILE A 160 11.54 4.97 -9.69
N ASP A 161 11.22 5.98 -8.90
CA ASP A 161 11.62 6.07 -7.49
C ASP A 161 10.56 5.46 -6.58
N LEU A 162 9.29 5.71 -6.90
CA LEU A 162 8.14 5.21 -6.15
C LEU A 162 7.05 4.69 -7.10
N VAL A 163 6.59 3.49 -6.86
CA VAL A 163 5.38 2.91 -7.48
C VAL A 163 4.28 2.86 -6.43
N PHE A 164 3.07 3.32 -6.77
CA PHE A 164 1.88 3.12 -5.96
C PHE A 164 0.84 2.30 -6.71
N LEU A 165 0.41 1.17 -6.14
CA LEU A 165 -0.57 0.24 -6.71
C LEU A 165 -1.88 0.35 -5.93
N ASP A 166 -2.94 0.83 -6.59
CA ASP A 166 -4.29 0.90 -6.02
C ASP A 166 -5.39 0.75 -7.10
N ALA A 167 -5.20 -0.17 -8.03
CA ALA A 167 -6.19 -0.55 -9.03
C ALA A 167 -6.80 -1.93 -8.70
N ASP A 168 -7.09 -2.75 -9.73
CA ASP A 168 -7.58 -4.11 -9.59
C ASP A 168 -6.56 -5.00 -8.86
N LYS A 169 -7.03 -5.70 -7.84
CA LYS A 169 -6.15 -6.44 -6.91
C LYS A 169 -5.59 -7.72 -7.53
N GLU A 170 -6.28 -8.28 -8.50
CA GLU A 170 -5.84 -9.43 -9.29
C GLU A 170 -4.70 -9.06 -10.24
N GLY A 171 -4.61 -7.79 -10.67
CA GLY A 171 -3.58 -7.26 -11.55
C GLY A 171 -2.23 -6.97 -10.88
N TYR A 172 -2.14 -6.97 -9.55
CA TYR A 172 -0.90 -6.60 -8.85
C TYR A 172 0.34 -7.41 -9.24
N PRO A 173 0.28 -8.75 -9.48
CA PRO A 173 1.44 -9.49 -9.98
C PRO A 173 1.93 -8.99 -11.35
N ASP A 174 1.01 -8.64 -12.25
CA ASP A 174 1.35 -8.12 -13.58
C ASP A 174 1.97 -6.73 -13.48
N TYR A 175 1.38 -5.82 -12.72
CA TYR A 175 1.95 -4.50 -12.47
C TYR A 175 3.35 -4.60 -11.86
N LEU A 176 3.54 -5.47 -10.85
CA LEU A 176 4.84 -5.70 -10.24
C LEU A 176 5.85 -6.17 -11.27
N SER A 177 5.49 -7.16 -12.10
CA SER A 177 6.40 -7.74 -13.10
C SER A 177 6.91 -6.71 -14.11
N LYS A 178 6.07 -5.73 -14.47
CA LYS A 178 6.38 -4.68 -15.45
C LYS A 178 7.09 -3.46 -14.83
N LEU A 179 6.74 -3.08 -13.60
CA LEU A 179 7.25 -1.87 -12.96
C LEU A 179 8.50 -2.10 -12.11
N ALA A 180 8.66 -3.28 -11.52
CA ALA A 180 9.82 -3.60 -10.69
C ALA A 180 11.16 -3.51 -11.45
N PRO A 181 11.29 -3.92 -12.73
CA PRO A 181 12.51 -3.70 -13.50
C PRO A 181 12.87 -2.21 -13.65
N LEU A 182 11.88 -1.34 -13.78
CA LEU A 182 12.06 0.11 -13.90
C LEU A 182 12.26 0.80 -12.56
N THR A 183 11.83 0.19 -11.45
CA THR A 183 12.06 0.74 -10.11
C THR A 183 13.55 0.67 -9.79
N ARG A 184 14.15 1.81 -9.41
CA ARG A 184 15.59 1.85 -9.08
C ARG A 184 15.91 1.07 -7.80
N PRO A 185 17.14 0.60 -7.61
CA PRO A 185 17.58 0.14 -6.29
C PRO A 185 17.44 1.27 -5.24
N GLY A 186 16.88 0.93 -4.07
CA GLY A 186 16.49 1.90 -3.04
C GLY A 186 15.17 2.63 -3.32
N GLY A 187 14.47 2.28 -4.41
CA GLY A 187 13.11 2.73 -4.69
C GLY A 187 12.06 1.91 -3.93
N LEU A 188 10.84 2.43 -3.87
CA LEU A 188 9.73 1.83 -3.14
C LEU A 188 8.61 1.38 -4.08
N ILE A 189 8.01 0.26 -3.75
CA ILE A 189 6.74 -0.21 -4.31
C ILE A 189 5.75 -0.24 -3.14
N VAL A 190 4.75 0.63 -3.20
CA VAL A 190 3.71 0.76 -2.17
C VAL A 190 2.42 0.23 -2.77
N ALA A 191 1.72 -0.65 -2.04
CA ALA A 191 0.48 -1.25 -2.51
C ALA A 191 -0.62 -1.12 -1.47
N HIS A 192 -1.80 -0.67 -1.87
CA HIS A 192 -2.97 -0.54 -1.01
C HIS A 192 -3.82 -1.82 -0.99
N ASN A 193 -4.76 -1.92 -0.03
CA ASN A 193 -5.64 -3.07 0.16
C ASN A 193 -4.90 -4.39 0.42
N MET A 194 -3.91 -4.38 1.29
CA MET A 194 -3.22 -5.62 1.70
C MET A 194 -4.07 -6.50 2.64
N ALA A 195 -5.09 -5.93 3.28
CA ALA A 195 -6.00 -6.64 4.16
C ALA A 195 -7.40 -6.85 3.56
N SER A 196 -7.97 -5.82 2.91
CA SER A 196 -9.35 -5.90 2.40
C SER A 196 -9.64 -4.89 1.27
N PRO A 197 -10.14 -5.37 0.11
CA PRO A 197 -10.01 -6.74 -0.37
C PRO A 197 -8.52 -7.09 -0.58
N PRO A 198 -8.07 -8.31 -0.25
CA PRO A 198 -6.66 -8.67 -0.37
C PRO A 198 -6.26 -8.78 -1.85
N PRO A 199 -4.98 -8.54 -2.19
CA PRO A 199 -4.46 -8.75 -3.53
C PRO A 199 -4.32 -10.24 -3.83
N ASP A 200 -4.04 -10.56 -5.11
CA ASP A 200 -3.66 -11.91 -5.51
C ASP A 200 -2.50 -12.42 -4.63
N PRO A 201 -2.58 -13.64 -4.06
CA PRO A 201 -1.53 -14.21 -3.22
C PRO A 201 -0.15 -14.26 -3.89
N ARG A 202 -0.09 -14.36 -5.23
CA ARG A 202 1.17 -14.32 -6.00
C ARG A 202 1.91 -12.98 -5.84
N TYR A 203 1.18 -11.87 -5.65
CA TYR A 203 1.81 -10.59 -5.33
C TYR A 203 2.50 -10.63 -3.97
N ILE A 204 1.79 -11.12 -2.94
CA ILE A 204 2.35 -11.23 -1.58
C ILE A 204 3.60 -12.10 -1.60
N GLU A 205 3.54 -13.28 -2.22
CA GLU A 205 4.69 -14.16 -2.37
C GLU A 205 5.86 -13.46 -3.06
N ALA A 206 5.61 -12.76 -4.17
CA ALA A 206 6.65 -12.09 -4.95
C ALA A 206 7.39 -10.98 -4.16
N VAL A 207 6.69 -10.27 -3.26
CA VAL A 207 7.32 -9.17 -2.49
C VAL A 207 7.88 -9.62 -1.14
N THR A 208 7.50 -10.80 -0.63
CA THR A 208 7.94 -11.30 0.68
C THR A 208 8.98 -12.40 0.59
N ALA A 209 8.94 -13.24 -0.45
CA ALA A 209 9.87 -14.36 -0.63
C ALA A 209 11.08 -14.04 -1.53
N ASN A 210 11.09 -12.88 -2.20
CA ASN A 210 12.19 -12.48 -3.07
C ASN A 210 13.30 -11.75 -2.28
N PRO A 211 14.54 -12.26 -2.26
CA PRO A 211 15.65 -11.64 -1.52
C PRO A 211 16.02 -10.22 -2.00
N ALA A 212 15.57 -9.80 -3.20
CA ALA A 212 15.79 -8.44 -3.69
C ALA A 212 14.88 -7.40 -3.01
N TYR A 213 13.89 -7.83 -2.24
CA TYR A 213 12.93 -6.96 -1.58
C TYR A 213 13.02 -7.06 -0.06
N ASP A 214 12.52 -6.02 0.60
CA ASP A 214 12.22 -6.00 2.04
C ASP A 214 10.85 -5.34 2.20
N THR A 215 9.89 -6.05 2.79
CA THR A 215 8.48 -5.65 2.79
C THR A 215 7.93 -5.61 4.21
N VAL A 216 7.18 -4.55 4.52
CA VAL A 216 6.40 -4.41 5.75
C VAL A 216 4.96 -4.10 5.41
N PHE A 217 4.03 -4.62 6.22
CA PHE A 217 2.61 -4.33 6.11
C PHE A 217 2.16 -3.46 7.27
N LEU A 218 1.47 -2.36 6.96
CA LEU A 218 1.01 -1.35 7.91
C LEU A 218 -0.52 -1.21 7.81
N ASN A 219 -1.15 -0.65 8.84
CA ASN A 219 -2.60 -0.37 8.88
C ASN A 219 -3.48 -1.57 8.54
N MET A 220 -3.05 -2.80 8.90
CA MET A 220 -3.74 -4.05 8.58
C MET A 220 -5.10 -4.21 9.28
N HIS A 221 -5.46 -3.31 10.18
CA HIS A 221 -6.78 -3.21 10.82
C HIS A 221 -7.82 -2.47 9.96
N SER A 222 -7.39 -1.87 8.86
CA SER A 222 -8.22 -1.21 7.83
C SER A 222 -8.01 -1.90 6.49
N ALA A 223 -7.86 -1.16 5.38
CA ALA A 223 -7.57 -1.73 4.07
C ALA A 223 -6.19 -2.38 3.99
N GLY A 224 -5.24 -1.90 4.78
CA GLY A 224 -3.85 -2.34 4.79
C GLY A 224 -3.01 -1.74 3.66
N ILE A 225 -1.75 -1.44 3.97
CA ILE A 225 -0.78 -0.93 3.01
C ILE A 225 0.53 -1.72 3.11
N GLY A 226 1.05 -2.17 2.00
CA GLY A 226 2.36 -2.82 1.89
C GLY A 226 3.40 -1.83 1.41
N VAL A 227 4.53 -1.77 2.08
CA VAL A 227 5.69 -0.96 1.68
C VAL A 227 6.85 -1.90 1.41
N THR A 228 7.25 -1.97 0.15
CA THR A 228 8.32 -2.84 -0.34
C THR A 228 9.50 -2.00 -0.79
N LEU A 229 10.65 -2.18 -0.16
CA LEU A 229 11.92 -1.62 -0.60
C LEU A 229 12.55 -2.55 -1.64
N LYS A 230 12.89 -2.02 -2.83
CA LYS A 230 13.82 -2.70 -3.73
C LYS A 230 15.25 -2.46 -3.23
N LYS A 231 15.86 -3.51 -2.68
CA LYS A 231 17.22 -3.42 -2.08
C LYS A 231 18.28 -2.99 -3.11
N ARG A 232 19.38 -2.43 -2.61
CA ARG A 232 20.57 -2.02 -3.40
C ARG A 232 21.46 -3.21 -3.68
#